data_28c5c32bc7f2f91b765296ef7fffcd88
#
_entry.id   28c5c32bc7f2f91b765296ef7fffcd88
#
_cell.length_a   1.000
_cell.length_b   1.000
_cell.length_c   1.000
_cell.angle_alpha   90.00
_cell.angle_beta   90.00
_cell.angle_gamma   90.00
#
_symmetry.space_group_name_H-M   'P 1'
#
loop_
_entity.id
_entity.type
_entity.pdbx_description
1 polymer ?
#
loop_
_entity_poly.entity_id
_entity_poly.type
_entity_poly.pdbx_seq_one_letter_code
_entity_poly.pdbx_strand_id
1 'polypeptide(L)'
;MRDPLVIHVVRHGRTRSNRVGLVMGWADESIEPDQHDAADAVAARLAAAPAPVRVVSSPLARARDTAAPLAAALSVDLETDARLGELYQGSWQGLAESEVARRWPLEWSVWRTAPETLNLDGRETLTALYARVADAFDDLARSSDAATVVVFTHDAVVRAAVAWTLRVGPATYRHIDVANCSITTIHASTSGPRLVALNDTSHLPGSER
;
A
#
# COMPACT_ATOMS: atom_id res chain seq x y z
N MET A 1 -17.16 -23.53 -10.33
CA MET A 1 -16.33 -22.77 -9.36
C MET A 1 -16.38 -21.32 -9.78
N ARG A 2 -16.56 -20.38 -8.84
CA ARG A 2 -16.39 -18.95 -9.20
C ARG A 2 -14.91 -18.70 -9.50
N ASP A 3 -14.64 -17.85 -10.48
CA ASP A 3 -13.28 -17.37 -10.73
C ASP A 3 -12.74 -16.68 -9.47
N PRO A 4 -11.42 -16.76 -9.20
CA PRO A 4 -10.84 -16.08 -8.05
C PRO A 4 -11.03 -14.57 -8.18
N LEU A 5 -11.35 -13.90 -7.06
CA LEU A 5 -11.28 -12.44 -6.99
C LEU A 5 -9.86 -11.98 -7.25
N VAL A 6 -9.65 -11.08 -8.20
CA VAL A 6 -8.36 -10.43 -8.44
C VAL A 6 -8.26 -9.17 -7.57
N ILE A 7 -7.21 -9.08 -6.75
CA ILE A 7 -6.92 -7.89 -5.95
C ILE A 7 -5.60 -7.30 -6.44
N HIS A 8 -5.64 -6.09 -6.98
CA HIS A 8 -4.45 -5.30 -7.28
C HIS A 8 -4.20 -4.32 -6.15
N VAL A 9 -3.02 -4.39 -5.52
CA VAL A 9 -2.60 -3.49 -4.44
C VAL A 9 -1.55 -2.54 -5.00
N VAL A 10 -1.84 -1.25 -4.98
CA VAL A 10 -1.03 -0.19 -5.58
C VAL A 10 -0.47 0.71 -4.48
N ARG A 11 0.85 0.88 -4.42
CA ARG A 11 1.45 1.92 -3.60
C ARG A 11 1.25 3.27 -4.28
N HIS A 12 0.88 4.30 -3.52
CA HIS A 12 0.71 5.67 -4.01
C HIS A 12 1.93 6.21 -4.78
N GLY A 13 1.72 7.20 -5.64
CA GLY A 13 2.77 7.96 -6.33
C GLY A 13 3.69 8.69 -5.35
N ARG A 14 4.90 9.03 -5.79
CA ARG A 14 5.90 9.70 -4.96
C ARG A 14 5.39 11.06 -4.47
N THR A 15 5.62 11.34 -3.18
CA THR A 15 5.39 12.66 -2.57
C THR A 15 6.72 13.40 -2.38
N ARG A 16 6.65 14.71 -2.08
CA ARG A 16 7.84 15.47 -1.71
C ARG A 16 8.57 14.82 -0.52
N SER A 17 7.83 14.35 0.46
CA SER A 17 8.40 13.70 1.65
C SER A 17 9.14 12.42 1.31
N ASN A 18 8.65 11.60 0.38
CA ASN A 18 9.38 10.43 -0.12
C ASN A 18 10.71 10.86 -0.74
N ARG A 19 10.72 11.92 -1.55
CA ARG A 19 11.92 12.42 -2.24
C ARG A 19 13.00 12.94 -1.28
N VAL A 20 12.59 13.59 -0.18
CA VAL A 20 13.53 14.18 0.78
C VAL A 20 13.75 13.32 2.04
N GLY A 21 13.23 12.10 2.08
CA GLY A 21 13.47 11.14 3.17
C GLY A 21 12.81 11.53 4.50
N LEU A 22 11.56 12.02 4.47
CA LEU A 22 10.78 12.26 5.68
C LEU A 22 9.92 11.06 6.03
N VAL A 23 9.82 10.77 7.31
CA VAL A 23 8.89 9.77 7.86
C VAL A 23 7.48 10.35 7.89
N MET A 24 6.60 9.90 7.02
CA MET A 24 5.29 10.53 6.83
C MET A 24 4.19 10.01 7.74
N GLY A 25 4.03 8.69 7.82
CA GLY A 25 2.89 8.11 8.50
C GLY A 25 1.55 8.66 7.99
N TRP A 26 0.75 9.24 8.90
CA TRP A 26 -0.58 9.80 8.59
C TRP A 26 -0.56 11.30 8.29
N ALA A 27 0.61 11.95 8.29
CA ALA A 27 0.69 13.31 7.77
C ALA A 27 0.22 13.30 6.31
N ASP A 28 -0.74 14.20 5.99
CA ASP A 28 -1.40 14.19 4.69
C ASP A 28 -0.66 15.10 3.71
N GLU A 29 -0.39 14.57 2.52
CA GLU A 29 0.33 15.23 1.44
C GLU A 29 -0.11 14.60 0.11
N SER A 30 -0.29 15.42 -0.91
CA SER A 30 -0.56 14.99 -2.28
C SER A 30 0.70 14.42 -2.96
N ILE A 31 0.52 13.65 -4.05
CA ILE A 31 1.63 13.25 -4.91
C ILE A 31 2.29 14.48 -5.56
N GLU A 32 3.57 14.35 -5.93
CA GLU A 32 4.25 15.42 -6.66
C GLU A 32 3.64 15.60 -8.07
N PRO A 33 3.68 16.81 -8.65
CA PRO A 33 3.09 17.07 -9.98
C PRO A 33 3.63 16.16 -11.09
N ASP A 34 4.90 15.77 -11.03
CA ASP A 34 5.55 14.86 -11.97
C ASP A 34 5.12 13.38 -11.79
N GLN A 35 4.28 13.09 -10.80
CA GLN A 35 3.77 11.73 -10.55
C GLN A 35 2.38 11.48 -11.14
N HIS A 36 1.73 12.50 -11.73
CA HIS A 36 0.44 12.30 -12.39
C HIS A 36 0.57 11.36 -13.59
N ASP A 37 1.64 11.46 -14.38
CA ASP A 37 1.89 10.54 -15.49
C ASP A 37 2.05 9.09 -15.02
N ALA A 38 2.66 8.88 -13.85
CA ALA A 38 2.78 7.55 -13.25
C ALA A 38 1.41 7.02 -12.76
N ALA A 39 0.57 7.89 -12.18
CA ALA A 39 -0.79 7.53 -11.78
C ALA A 39 -1.67 7.20 -13.00
N ASP A 40 -1.53 7.94 -14.10
CA ASP A 40 -2.20 7.68 -15.37
C ASP A 40 -1.74 6.35 -15.99
N ALA A 41 -0.45 6.02 -15.89
CA ALA A 41 0.10 4.75 -16.35
C ALA A 41 -0.47 3.56 -15.54
N VAL A 42 -0.62 3.71 -14.21
CA VAL A 42 -1.34 2.74 -13.37
C VAL A 42 -2.79 2.57 -13.84
N ALA A 43 -3.49 3.68 -14.08
CA ALA A 43 -4.87 3.66 -14.54
C ALA A 43 -5.00 2.96 -15.90
N ALA A 44 -4.16 3.30 -16.87
CA ALA A 44 -4.15 2.66 -18.19
C ALA A 44 -3.88 1.15 -18.10
N ARG A 45 -2.93 0.74 -17.23
CA ARG A 45 -2.59 -0.67 -17.01
C ARG A 45 -3.75 -1.47 -16.42
N LEU A 46 -4.55 -0.86 -15.52
CA LEU A 46 -5.62 -1.54 -14.79
C LEU A 46 -7.02 -1.33 -15.38
N ALA A 47 -7.19 -0.41 -16.32
CA ALA A 47 -8.48 -0.15 -16.97
C ALA A 47 -9.02 -1.36 -17.76
N ALA A 48 -8.16 -2.28 -18.18
CA ALA A 48 -8.53 -3.52 -18.86
C ALA A 48 -8.79 -4.71 -17.89
N ALA A 49 -8.83 -4.46 -16.58
CA ALA A 49 -9.11 -5.51 -15.59
C ALA A 49 -10.52 -6.10 -15.78
N PRO A 50 -10.72 -7.40 -15.46
CA PRO A 50 -12.04 -8.02 -15.54
C PRO A 50 -13.08 -7.29 -14.71
N ALA A 51 -14.21 -6.92 -15.32
CA ALA A 51 -15.34 -6.26 -14.68
C ALA A 51 -16.30 -7.28 -14.03
N PRO A 52 -17.06 -6.88 -13.00
CA PRO A 52 -17.10 -5.54 -12.41
C PRO A 52 -15.85 -5.23 -11.56
N VAL A 53 -15.43 -3.96 -11.56
CA VAL A 53 -14.25 -3.46 -10.82
C VAL A 53 -14.70 -2.55 -9.68
N ARG A 54 -14.13 -2.74 -8.48
CA ARG A 54 -14.21 -1.79 -7.35
C ARG A 54 -12.87 -1.10 -7.17
N VAL A 55 -12.91 0.20 -6.89
CA VAL A 55 -11.70 0.99 -6.58
C VAL A 55 -11.80 1.47 -5.14
N VAL A 56 -10.87 1.02 -4.30
CA VAL A 56 -10.82 1.31 -2.87
C VAL A 56 -9.49 1.99 -2.54
N SER A 57 -9.50 3.03 -1.73
CA SER A 57 -8.30 3.78 -1.36
C SER A 57 -8.17 3.97 0.15
N SER A 58 -6.93 4.10 0.61
CA SER A 58 -6.64 4.80 1.85
C SER A 58 -7.26 6.22 1.81
N PRO A 59 -7.72 6.77 2.95
CA PRO A 59 -8.25 8.13 2.98
C PRO A 59 -7.19 9.23 2.78
N LEU A 60 -5.89 8.91 2.80
CA LEU A 60 -4.81 9.89 2.65
C LEU A 60 -4.70 10.39 1.20
N ALA A 61 -4.47 11.70 1.03
CA ALA A 61 -4.51 12.39 -0.26
C ALA A 61 -3.65 11.70 -1.32
N ARG A 62 -2.40 11.37 -1.03
CA ARG A 62 -1.49 10.71 -1.97
C ARG A 62 -2.03 9.40 -2.55
N ALA A 63 -2.77 8.62 -1.77
CA ALA A 63 -3.38 7.39 -2.26
C ALA A 63 -4.61 7.69 -3.12
N ARG A 64 -5.45 8.64 -2.72
CA ARG A 64 -6.62 9.09 -3.50
C ARG A 64 -6.21 9.74 -4.81
N ASP A 65 -5.17 10.58 -4.81
CA ASP A 65 -4.66 11.22 -6.02
C ASP A 65 -4.17 10.19 -7.05
N THR A 66 -3.53 9.11 -6.56
CA THR A 66 -3.08 8.00 -7.42
C THR A 66 -4.27 7.17 -7.93
N ALA A 67 -5.35 7.04 -7.15
CA ALA A 67 -6.53 6.27 -7.51
C ALA A 67 -7.48 7.00 -8.48
N ALA A 68 -7.53 8.32 -8.41
CA ALA A 68 -8.52 9.15 -9.12
C ALA A 68 -8.55 8.92 -10.63
N PRO A 69 -7.42 8.80 -11.36
CA PRO A 69 -7.44 8.54 -12.79
C PRO A 69 -8.12 7.22 -13.15
N LEU A 70 -7.90 6.14 -12.36
CA LEU A 70 -8.54 4.85 -12.63
C LEU A 70 -10.05 4.90 -12.36
N ALA A 71 -10.47 5.48 -11.23
CA ALA A 71 -11.88 5.62 -10.90
C ALA A 71 -12.63 6.41 -11.97
N ALA A 72 -12.02 7.51 -12.47
CA ALA A 72 -12.56 8.30 -13.56
C ALA A 72 -12.65 7.50 -14.88
N ALA A 73 -11.60 6.79 -15.26
CA ALA A 73 -11.56 5.99 -16.50
C ALA A 73 -12.61 4.87 -16.51
N LEU A 74 -12.90 4.28 -15.35
CA LEU A 74 -13.89 3.22 -15.20
C LEU A 74 -15.30 3.75 -14.91
N SER A 75 -15.45 5.06 -14.63
CA SER A 75 -16.72 5.69 -14.20
C SER A 75 -17.32 5.00 -12.95
N VAL A 76 -16.46 4.67 -11.98
CA VAL A 76 -16.86 4.07 -10.70
C VAL A 76 -16.55 5.03 -9.55
N ASP A 77 -17.25 4.86 -8.42
CA ASP A 77 -16.97 5.59 -7.20
C ASP A 77 -15.62 5.16 -6.60
N LEU A 78 -14.88 6.12 -6.05
CA LEU A 78 -13.70 5.88 -5.25
C LEU A 78 -14.11 5.66 -3.78
N GLU A 79 -14.13 4.41 -3.36
CA GLU A 79 -14.41 4.05 -1.98
C GLU A 79 -13.19 4.33 -1.08
N THR A 80 -13.38 4.57 0.21
CA THR A 80 -12.29 4.73 1.17
C THR A 80 -12.42 3.79 2.35
N ASP A 81 -11.28 3.22 2.80
CA ASP A 81 -11.20 2.39 4.01
C ASP A 81 -10.02 2.87 4.88
N ALA A 82 -10.31 3.30 6.11
CA ALA A 82 -9.30 3.78 7.04
C ALA A 82 -8.25 2.72 7.41
N ARG A 83 -8.61 1.43 7.33
CA ARG A 83 -7.70 0.30 7.58
C ARG A 83 -6.58 0.20 6.55
N LEU A 84 -6.71 0.88 5.40
CA LEU A 84 -5.69 0.96 4.35
C LEU A 84 -4.73 2.14 4.53
N GLY A 85 -4.85 2.91 5.61
CA GLY A 85 -3.94 4.01 5.95
C GLY A 85 -2.52 3.52 6.22
N GLU A 86 -1.52 4.39 6.03
CA GLU A 86 -0.11 4.08 6.29
C GLU A 86 0.15 3.71 7.75
N LEU A 87 1.27 3.09 8.05
CA LEU A 87 1.75 2.87 9.41
C LEU A 87 1.80 4.21 10.16
N TYR A 88 1.05 4.33 11.26
CA TYR A 88 1.07 5.54 12.07
C TYR A 88 2.41 5.68 12.81
N GLN A 89 3.14 6.76 12.53
CA GLN A 89 4.53 6.93 12.96
C GLN A 89 4.68 7.72 14.27
N GLY A 90 3.58 8.19 14.87
CA GLY A 90 3.62 8.91 16.14
C GLY A 90 4.55 10.12 16.09
N SER A 91 5.45 10.23 17.07
CA SER A 91 6.42 11.32 17.21
C SER A 91 7.47 11.40 16.08
N TRP A 92 7.57 10.39 15.24
CA TRP A 92 8.48 10.39 14.09
C TRP A 92 7.90 11.08 12.86
N GLN A 93 6.59 11.34 12.83
CA GLN A 93 5.95 11.97 11.67
C GLN A 93 6.54 13.34 11.36
N GLY A 94 6.83 13.59 10.08
CA GLY A 94 7.36 14.83 9.56
C GLY A 94 8.86 15.04 9.79
N LEU A 95 9.54 14.12 10.48
CA LEU A 95 10.98 14.20 10.71
C LEU A 95 11.78 13.51 9.61
N ALA A 96 12.97 14.02 9.34
CA ALA A 96 13.93 13.30 8.51
C ALA A 96 14.43 12.04 9.26
N GLU A 97 14.71 10.96 8.52
CA GLU A 97 15.25 9.73 9.11
C GLU A 97 16.52 9.99 9.94
N SER A 98 17.38 10.91 9.51
CA SER A 98 18.58 11.31 10.25
C SER A 98 18.27 11.96 11.60
N GLU A 99 17.18 12.73 11.65
CA GLU A 99 16.72 13.36 12.89
C GLU A 99 16.09 12.33 13.83
N VAL A 100 15.33 11.36 13.31
CA VAL A 100 14.81 10.23 14.07
C VAL A 100 15.98 9.44 14.67
N ALA A 101 16.97 9.09 13.87
CA ALA A 101 18.16 8.37 14.31
C ALA A 101 18.93 9.11 15.43
N ARG A 102 18.98 10.45 15.35
CA ARG A 102 19.65 11.28 16.35
C ARG A 102 18.87 11.38 17.66
N ARG A 103 17.52 11.51 17.60
CA ARG A 103 16.66 11.68 18.79
C ARG A 103 16.34 10.36 19.49
N TRP A 104 16.19 9.28 18.73
CA TRP A 104 15.80 7.95 19.20
C TRP A 104 16.78 6.87 18.66
N PRO A 105 18.07 6.92 19.04
CA PRO A 105 19.09 6.05 18.44
C PRO A 105 18.85 4.56 18.69
N LEU A 106 18.30 4.18 19.84
CA LEU A 106 18.01 2.78 20.19
C LEU A 106 16.79 2.27 19.40
N GLU A 107 15.70 3.02 19.40
CA GLU A 107 14.47 2.67 18.68
C GLU A 107 14.71 2.67 17.17
N TRP A 108 15.53 3.60 16.65
CA TRP A 108 15.94 3.61 15.26
C TRP A 108 16.77 2.39 14.89
N SER A 109 17.66 1.96 15.77
CA SER A 109 18.42 0.72 15.58
C SER A 109 17.47 -0.49 15.52
N VAL A 110 16.52 -0.59 16.42
CA VAL A 110 15.48 -1.65 16.40
C VAL A 110 14.68 -1.59 15.12
N TRP A 111 14.20 -0.39 14.71
CA TRP A 111 13.48 -0.21 13.45
C TRP A 111 14.28 -0.70 12.24
N ARG A 112 15.59 -0.52 12.25
CA ARG A 112 16.50 -0.93 11.16
C ARG A 112 16.81 -2.43 11.13
N THR A 113 16.70 -3.14 12.25
CA THR A 113 17.19 -4.53 12.39
C THR A 113 16.07 -5.53 12.70
N ALA A 114 15.08 -5.16 13.51
CA ALA A 114 14.00 -6.00 13.96
C ALA A 114 12.71 -5.17 14.18
N PRO A 115 12.17 -4.53 13.12
CA PRO A 115 11.08 -3.56 13.22
C PRO A 115 9.80 -4.14 13.83
N GLU A 116 9.60 -5.45 13.72
CA GLU A 116 8.47 -6.17 14.31
C GLU A 116 8.47 -6.16 15.85
N THR A 117 9.63 -5.90 16.45
CA THR A 117 9.78 -5.82 17.91
C THR A 117 9.69 -4.39 18.43
N LEU A 118 9.68 -3.39 17.53
CA LEU A 118 9.62 -1.99 17.95
C LEU A 118 8.27 -1.66 18.56
N ASN A 119 8.30 -1.23 19.82
CA ASN A 119 7.15 -0.67 20.54
C ASN A 119 7.54 0.71 21.06
N LEU A 120 7.12 1.75 20.36
CA LEU A 120 7.34 3.16 20.71
C LEU A 120 5.99 3.79 21.04
N ASP A 121 5.91 4.44 22.20
CA ASP A 121 4.67 5.07 22.66
C ASP A 121 4.12 6.06 21.63
N GLY A 122 2.82 5.99 21.40
CA GLY A 122 2.13 6.80 20.42
C GLY A 122 2.41 6.43 18.95
N ARG A 123 3.17 5.38 18.67
CA ARG A 123 3.40 4.83 17.32
C ARG A 123 2.67 3.51 17.15
N GLU A 124 2.09 3.27 15.97
CA GLU A 124 1.51 1.97 15.65
C GLU A 124 2.59 0.88 15.56
N THR A 125 2.36 -0.27 16.15
CA THR A 125 3.23 -1.45 16.00
C THR A 125 2.98 -2.14 14.66
N LEU A 126 3.98 -2.85 14.13
CA LEU A 126 3.77 -3.66 12.93
C LEU A 126 2.71 -4.76 13.15
N THR A 127 2.60 -5.29 14.36
CA THR A 127 1.56 -6.28 14.68
C THR A 127 0.15 -5.67 14.57
N ALA A 128 -0.06 -4.44 15.04
CA ALA A 128 -1.35 -3.76 14.92
C ALA A 128 -1.67 -3.42 13.46
N LEU A 129 -0.68 -2.91 12.70
CA LEU A 129 -0.81 -2.67 11.27
C LEU A 129 -1.24 -3.96 10.53
N TYR A 130 -0.53 -5.06 10.75
CA TYR A 130 -0.79 -6.33 10.07
C TYR A 130 -2.17 -6.88 10.39
N ALA A 131 -2.64 -6.73 11.64
CA ALA A 131 -3.97 -7.16 12.05
C ALA A 131 -5.06 -6.36 11.31
N ARG A 132 -5.00 -5.00 11.31
CA ARG A 132 -6.03 -4.20 10.63
C ARG A 132 -6.03 -4.38 9.10
N VAL A 133 -4.86 -4.61 8.50
CA VAL A 133 -4.75 -4.89 7.08
C VAL A 133 -5.31 -6.26 6.75
N ALA A 134 -5.03 -7.29 7.56
CA ALA A 134 -5.62 -8.61 7.39
C ALA A 134 -7.15 -8.56 7.46
N ASP A 135 -7.71 -7.84 8.44
CA ASP A 135 -9.16 -7.65 8.56
C ASP A 135 -9.77 -6.98 7.31
N ALA A 136 -9.09 -5.95 6.76
CA ALA A 136 -9.54 -5.29 5.54
C ALA A 136 -9.52 -6.23 4.33
N PHE A 137 -8.44 -7.00 4.15
CA PHE A 137 -8.31 -7.93 3.02
C PHE A 137 -9.23 -9.15 3.15
N ASP A 138 -9.48 -9.62 4.35
CA ASP A 138 -10.48 -10.67 4.60
C ASP A 138 -11.90 -10.19 4.24
N ASP A 139 -12.24 -8.94 4.57
CA ASP A 139 -13.53 -8.36 4.19
C ASP A 139 -13.65 -8.20 2.67
N LEU A 140 -12.62 -7.68 2.00
CA LEU A 140 -12.59 -7.58 0.54
C LEU A 140 -12.76 -8.96 -0.12
N ALA A 141 -12.08 -9.98 0.40
CA ALA A 141 -12.15 -11.34 -0.15
C ALA A 141 -13.52 -12.01 0.06
N ARG A 142 -14.21 -11.70 1.18
CA ARG A 142 -15.51 -12.30 1.52
C ARG A 142 -16.70 -11.59 0.89
N SER A 143 -16.68 -10.26 0.84
CA SER A 143 -17.86 -9.43 0.54
C SER A 143 -17.87 -8.83 -0.85
N SER A 144 -16.89 -9.11 -1.69
CA SER A 144 -16.85 -8.53 -3.02
C SER A 144 -17.67 -9.35 -4.03
N ASP A 145 -18.67 -8.71 -4.64
CA ASP A 145 -19.34 -9.21 -5.84
C ASP A 145 -18.61 -8.82 -7.14
N ALA A 146 -17.52 -8.04 -7.00
CA ALA A 146 -16.65 -7.64 -8.10
C ALA A 146 -15.77 -8.81 -8.56
N ALA A 147 -15.38 -8.82 -9.83
CA ALA A 147 -14.35 -9.71 -10.35
C ALA A 147 -12.96 -9.21 -9.99
N THR A 148 -12.81 -7.89 -9.86
CA THR A 148 -11.55 -7.22 -9.53
C THR A 148 -11.76 -6.14 -8.46
N VAL A 149 -10.85 -6.06 -7.50
CA VAL A 149 -10.71 -4.95 -6.55
C VAL A 149 -9.33 -4.32 -6.74
N VAL A 150 -9.29 -3.00 -6.93
CA VAL A 150 -8.04 -2.25 -6.95
C VAL A 150 -7.92 -1.43 -5.67
N VAL A 151 -6.87 -1.68 -4.90
CA VAL A 151 -6.59 -1.05 -3.60
C VAL A 151 -5.44 -0.08 -3.75
N PHE A 152 -5.67 1.22 -3.53
CA PHE A 152 -4.61 2.23 -3.50
C PHE A 152 -4.20 2.54 -2.06
N THR A 153 -2.92 2.37 -1.75
CA THR A 153 -2.44 2.40 -0.38
C THR A 153 -0.96 2.79 -0.29
N HIS A 154 -0.24 2.28 0.71
CA HIS A 154 1.08 2.71 1.15
C HIS A 154 2.06 1.54 1.26
N ASP A 155 3.35 1.85 1.42
CA ASP A 155 4.45 0.89 1.52
C ASP A 155 4.18 -0.19 2.59
N ALA A 156 3.90 0.22 3.83
CA ALA A 156 3.72 -0.73 4.93
C ALA A 156 2.46 -1.61 4.76
N VAL A 157 1.40 -1.06 4.16
CA VAL A 157 0.16 -1.81 3.91
C VAL A 157 0.35 -2.84 2.79
N VAL A 158 1.09 -2.51 1.71
CA VAL A 158 1.42 -3.50 0.67
C VAL A 158 2.21 -4.66 1.27
N ARG A 159 3.22 -4.39 2.11
CA ARG A 159 3.99 -5.43 2.80
C ARG A 159 3.10 -6.31 3.69
N ALA A 160 2.16 -5.70 4.41
CA ALA A 160 1.20 -6.43 5.25
C ALA A 160 0.22 -7.27 4.40
N ALA A 161 -0.24 -6.78 3.25
CA ALA A 161 -1.08 -7.52 2.32
C ALA A 161 -0.36 -8.74 1.72
N VAL A 162 0.93 -8.60 1.40
CA VAL A 162 1.78 -9.73 0.98
C VAL A 162 1.91 -10.76 2.11
N ALA A 163 2.16 -10.30 3.34
CA ALA A 163 2.26 -11.19 4.50
C ALA A 163 0.95 -11.92 4.81
N TRP A 164 -0.21 -11.24 4.71
CA TRP A 164 -1.53 -11.86 4.77
C TRP A 164 -1.69 -12.95 3.72
N THR A 165 -1.29 -12.67 2.47
CA THR A 165 -1.36 -13.62 1.36
C THR A 165 -0.51 -14.87 1.61
N LEU A 166 0.71 -14.69 2.12
CA LEU A 166 1.67 -15.77 2.38
C LEU A 166 1.48 -16.43 3.76
N ARG A 167 0.55 -15.93 4.58
CA ARG A 167 0.29 -16.38 5.95
C ARG A 167 1.53 -16.31 6.85
N VAL A 168 2.30 -15.23 6.71
CA VAL A 168 3.50 -14.96 7.51
C VAL A 168 3.33 -13.71 8.37
N GLY A 169 4.18 -13.56 9.38
CA GLY A 169 4.10 -12.45 10.33
C GLY A 169 4.91 -11.21 9.93
N PRO A 170 4.90 -10.17 10.79
CA PRO A 170 5.55 -8.89 10.52
C PRO A 170 7.08 -8.93 10.45
N ALA A 171 7.74 -10.02 10.86
CA ALA A 171 9.18 -10.23 10.65
C ALA A 171 9.58 -10.18 9.17
N THR A 172 8.63 -10.39 8.23
CA THR A 172 8.87 -10.29 6.79
C THR A 172 8.95 -8.86 6.27
N TYR A 173 8.61 -7.86 7.09
CA TYR A 173 8.49 -6.45 6.69
C TYR A 173 9.70 -5.95 5.88
N ARG A 174 10.91 -6.28 6.29
CA ARG A 174 12.14 -5.81 5.64
C ARG A 174 12.58 -6.62 4.42
N HIS A 175 11.89 -7.70 4.13
CA HIS A 175 12.25 -8.61 3.03
C HIS A 175 11.40 -8.37 1.76
N ILE A 176 10.63 -7.30 1.74
CA ILE A 176 9.72 -6.96 0.63
C ILE A 176 10.02 -5.53 0.20
N ASP A 177 10.40 -5.33 -1.06
CA ASP A 177 10.53 -4.00 -1.65
C ASP A 177 9.22 -3.60 -2.33
N VAL A 178 8.86 -2.33 -2.20
CA VAL A 178 7.64 -1.76 -2.77
C VAL A 178 7.95 -0.38 -3.34
N ALA A 179 7.97 -0.24 -4.65
CA ALA A 179 8.18 1.03 -5.34
C ALA A 179 6.90 1.89 -5.37
N ASN A 180 7.03 3.22 -5.49
CA ASN A 180 5.88 4.08 -5.74
C ASN A 180 5.20 3.68 -7.07
N CYS A 181 3.88 3.74 -7.12
CA CYS A 181 3.05 3.30 -8.24
C CYS A 181 3.25 1.83 -8.66
N SER A 182 3.94 0.99 -7.86
CA SER A 182 4.02 -0.44 -8.14
C SER A 182 2.69 -1.15 -7.93
N ILE A 183 2.47 -2.22 -8.68
CA ILE A 183 1.28 -3.07 -8.59
C ILE A 183 1.68 -4.43 -8.03
N THR A 184 1.03 -4.85 -6.94
CA THR A 184 1.10 -6.20 -6.39
C THR A 184 -0.22 -6.90 -6.67
N THR A 185 -0.20 -8.10 -7.26
CA THR A 185 -1.42 -8.83 -7.67
C THR A 185 -1.61 -10.07 -6.80
N ILE A 186 -2.79 -10.19 -6.24
CA ILE A 186 -3.24 -11.29 -5.38
C ILE A 186 -4.52 -11.89 -5.98
N HIS A 187 -4.60 -13.22 -6.06
CA HIS A 187 -5.82 -13.94 -6.37
C HIS A 187 -6.40 -14.51 -5.07
N ALA A 188 -7.60 -14.08 -4.68
CA ALA A 188 -8.31 -14.61 -3.52
C ALA A 188 -9.39 -15.62 -3.97
N SER A 189 -9.36 -16.81 -3.39
CA SER A 189 -10.32 -17.89 -3.68
C SER A 189 -10.73 -18.61 -2.41
N THR A 190 -11.66 -19.54 -2.50
CA THR A 190 -12.10 -20.38 -1.38
C THR A 190 -10.99 -21.26 -0.80
N SER A 191 -9.94 -21.54 -1.57
CA SER A 191 -8.73 -22.26 -1.10
C SER A 191 -7.71 -21.34 -0.41
N GLY A 192 -7.99 -20.03 -0.36
CA GLY A 192 -7.13 -18.99 0.22
C GLY A 192 -6.51 -18.08 -0.82
N PRO A 193 -5.83 -17.01 -0.37
CA PRO A 193 -5.15 -16.06 -1.24
C PRO A 193 -3.85 -16.64 -1.80
N ARG A 194 -3.45 -16.15 -2.98
CA ARG A 194 -2.22 -16.51 -3.68
C ARG A 194 -1.56 -15.27 -4.28
N LEU A 195 -0.29 -15.05 -4.00
CA LEU A 195 0.49 -13.98 -4.62
C LEU A 195 0.83 -14.36 -6.07
N VAL A 196 0.47 -13.48 -7.00
CA VAL A 196 0.68 -13.67 -8.45
C VAL A 196 1.82 -12.82 -8.97
N ALA A 197 1.88 -11.55 -8.55
CA ALA A 197 2.95 -10.63 -8.87
C ALA A 197 3.24 -9.74 -7.67
N LEU A 198 4.49 -9.37 -7.49
CA LEU A 198 4.96 -8.48 -6.42
C LEU A 198 5.74 -7.32 -7.04
N ASN A 199 5.39 -6.09 -6.63
CA ASN A 199 6.16 -4.89 -6.96
C ASN A 199 6.38 -4.69 -8.48
N ASP A 200 5.35 -4.98 -9.31
CA ASP A 200 5.43 -4.78 -10.76
C ASP A 200 5.39 -3.28 -11.09
N THR A 201 6.44 -2.82 -11.78
CA THR A 201 6.60 -1.44 -12.27
C THR A 201 6.71 -1.37 -13.78
N SER A 202 6.44 -2.45 -14.50
CA SER A 202 6.64 -2.55 -15.95
C SER A 202 5.80 -1.58 -16.78
N HIS A 203 4.74 -1.01 -16.19
CA HIS A 203 3.88 0.00 -16.79
C HIS A 203 4.42 1.42 -16.63
N LEU A 204 5.44 1.65 -15.79
CA LEU A 204 5.97 2.98 -15.52
C LEU A 204 6.98 3.41 -16.60
N PRO A 205 6.97 4.71 -17.02
CA PRO A 205 7.96 5.23 -17.94
C PRO A 205 9.39 5.07 -17.38
N GLY A 206 10.31 4.61 -18.20
CA GLY A 206 11.73 4.45 -17.82
C GLY A 206 12.04 3.24 -16.93
N SER A 207 11.11 2.30 -16.75
CA SER A 207 11.34 1.03 -16.08
C SER A 207 12.08 0.04 -16.97
N GLU A 208 13.21 0.44 -17.57
CA GLU A 208 14.13 -0.52 -18.20
C GLU A 208 14.74 -1.40 -17.10
N ARG A 209 14.66 -2.71 -17.31
CA ARG A 209 15.17 -3.77 -16.41
C ARG A 209 16.68 -3.84 -16.46
#